data_18f29d891f6c1d89a3ebea3fa4d7fea6
#
_entry.id   18f29d891f6c1d89a3ebea3fa4d7fea6
#
_cell.length_a   1.000
_cell.length_b   1.000
_cell.length_c   1.000
_cell.angle_alpha   90.00
_cell.angle_beta   90.00
_cell.angle_gamma   90.00
#
_symmetry.space_group_name_H-M   'P 1'
#
loop_
_entity.id
_entity.type
_entity.pdbx_description
1 polymer ?
#
loop_
_entity_poly.entity_id
_entity_poly.type
_entity_poly.pdbx_seq_one_letter_code
_entity_poly.pdbx_strand_id
1 'polypeptide(L)'
;MIIYVKNKDTLTIGDFHLKCCVGKNGLNINKKEGDYTTPKGIFSLNKLYFREDRLGQIKSKIQKKIITKNMAWCDDPNNKKYNEEIRVYRGHSKEFLYRKDHKYDYLISISHNYKKIPYKGSA
;
A
#
# COMPACT_ATOMS: atom_id res chain seq x y z
N MET A 1 -14.84 -1.80 11.46
CA MET A 1 -13.71 -2.77 11.59
C MET A 1 -12.42 -1.99 11.77
N ILE A 2 -11.65 -2.34 12.75
CA ILE A 2 -10.35 -1.72 13.03
C ILE A 2 -9.27 -2.79 12.90
N ILE A 3 -8.20 -2.46 12.19
CA ILE A 3 -7.00 -3.28 12.06
C ILE A 3 -5.90 -2.64 12.89
N TYR A 4 -5.35 -3.37 13.85
CA TYR A 4 -4.25 -2.90 14.69
C TYR A 4 -2.96 -3.61 14.29
N VAL A 5 -1.95 -2.86 13.92
CA VAL A 5 -0.58 -3.35 13.84
C VAL A 5 0.06 -3.07 15.21
N LYS A 6 0.14 -4.09 16.06
CA LYS A 6 0.63 -3.96 17.44
C LYS A 6 2.12 -3.73 17.52
N ASN A 7 2.86 -4.45 16.68
CA ASN A 7 4.33 -4.43 16.62
C ASN A 7 4.81 -4.91 15.25
N LYS A 8 6.09 -5.26 15.13
CA LYS A 8 6.71 -5.67 13.86
C LYS A 8 6.12 -6.92 13.25
N ASP A 9 5.45 -7.77 14.01
CA ASP A 9 5.08 -9.11 13.58
C ASP A 9 3.63 -9.51 13.87
N THR A 10 2.87 -8.67 14.58
CA THR A 10 1.50 -9.00 14.99
C THR A 10 0.49 -7.95 14.58
N LEU A 11 -0.53 -8.40 13.89
CA LEU A 11 -1.69 -7.62 13.47
C LEU A 11 -2.95 -8.26 14.06
N THR A 12 -3.89 -7.44 14.51
CA THR A 12 -5.19 -7.93 15.03
C THR A 12 -6.36 -7.31 14.29
N ILE A 13 -7.37 -8.14 14.02
CA ILE A 13 -8.66 -7.72 13.46
C ILE A 13 -9.74 -8.40 14.31
N GLY A 14 -10.47 -7.60 15.13
CA GLY A 14 -11.37 -8.19 16.12
C GLY A 14 -10.63 -9.18 17.01
N ASP A 15 -11.12 -10.42 17.08
CA ASP A 15 -10.52 -11.51 17.86
C ASP A 15 -9.41 -12.27 17.12
N PHE A 16 -9.14 -11.93 15.85
CA PHE A 16 -8.12 -12.61 15.06
C PHE A 16 -6.75 -11.99 15.29
N HIS A 17 -5.76 -12.86 15.53
CA HIS A 17 -4.35 -12.52 15.63
C HIS A 17 -3.61 -13.10 14.43
N LEU A 18 -3.01 -12.22 13.62
CA LEU A 18 -2.35 -12.60 12.39
C LEU A 18 -0.88 -12.20 12.44
N LYS A 19 -0.03 -12.98 11.81
CA LYS A 19 1.35 -12.57 11.56
C LYS A 19 1.37 -11.49 10.48
N CYS A 20 2.20 -10.49 10.70
CA CYS A 20 2.46 -9.44 9.70
C CYS A 20 3.95 -9.11 9.64
N CYS A 21 4.32 -8.27 8.69
CA CYS A 21 5.61 -7.61 8.67
C CYS A 21 5.39 -6.11 8.46
N VAL A 22 6.34 -5.33 8.92
CA VAL A 22 6.42 -3.88 8.71
C VAL A 22 7.68 -3.56 7.93
N GLY A 23 7.87 -2.31 7.58
CA GLY A 23 9.10 -1.86 6.93
C GLY A 23 10.34 -2.31 7.70
N LYS A 24 11.43 -2.57 6.97
CA LYS A 24 12.70 -3.08 7.52
C LYS A 24 13.19 -2.29 8.73
N ASN A 25 12.98 -0.98 8.75
CA ASN A 25 13.37 -0.07 9.83
C ASN A 25 12.25 0.22 10.83
N GLY A 26 11.18 -0.58 10.83
CA GLY A 26 10.11 -0.52 11.83
C GLY A 26 9.03 0.52 11.52
N LEU A 27 8.39 0.99 12.59
CA LEU A 27 7.30 1.98 12.52
C LEU A 27 7.87 3.38 12.78
N ASN A 28 7.43 4.37 12.00
CA ASN A 28 7.89 5.75 12.15
C ASN A 28 6.73 6.73 12.01
N ILE A 29 6.54 7.60 13.00
CA ILE A 29 5.55 8.68 12.95
C ILE A 29 5.94 9.76 11.92
N ASN A 30 7.24 9.94 11.68
CA ASN A 30 7.81 10.89 10.74
C ASN A 30 8.37 10.17 9.51
N LYS A 31 7.58 9.25 8.95
CA LYS A 31 8.00 8.50 7.76
C LYS A 31 8.44 9.43 6.63
N LYS A 32 9.55 9.03 5.96
CA LYS A 32 10.08 9.67 4.75
C LYS A 32 10.13 8.66 3.61
N GLU A 33 10.08 9.15 2.37
CA GLU A 33 10.27 8.29 1.21
C GLU A 33 11.66 7.63 1.26
N GLY A 34 11.70 6.32 1.01
CA GLY A 34 12.94 5.56 0.97
C GLY A 34 13.56 5.23 2.34
N ASP A 35 12.89 5.52 3.47
CA ASP A 35 13.41 5.23 4.80
C ASP A 35 13.18 3.78 5.28
N TYR A 36 12.49 2.96 4.47
CA TYR A 36 12.13 1.58 4.78
C TYR A 36 11.33 1.41 6.08
N THR A 37 10.56 2.43 6.45
CA THR A 37 9.64 2.35 7.60
C THR A 37 8.19 2.22 7.14
N THR A 38 7.37 1.68 8.04
CA THR A 38 5.91 1.73 7.92
C THR A 38 5.41 2.94 8.70
N PRO A 39 4.49 3.75 8.13
CA PRO A 39 3.98 4.91 8.83
C PRO A 39 3.24 4.50 10.11
N LYS A 40 3.50 5.20 11.21
CA LYS A 40 2.82 5.02 12.48
C LYS A 40 1.73 6.07 12.63
N GLY A 41 0.50 5.65 12.87
CA GLY A 41 -0.65 6.54 13.00
C GLY A 41 -1.97 5.80 12.82
N ILE A 42 -3.03 6.57 12.64
CA ILE A 42 -4.38 6.07 12.34
C ILE A 42 -4.71 6.49 10.91
N PHE A 43 -5.02 5.49 10.07
CA PHE A 43 -5.26 5.70 8.65
C PHE A 43 -6.56 5.03 8.22
N SER A 44 -7.26 5.66 7.30
CA SER A 44 -8.41 5.05 6.62
C SER A 44 -7.94 4.05 5.56
N LEU A 45 -8.69 2.98 5.38
CA LEU A 45 -8.53 2.07 4.26
C LEU A 45 -9.27 2.66 3.07
N ASN A 46 -8.59 2.87 1.95
CA ASN A 46 -9.16 3.54 0.80
C ASN A 46 -9.70 2.54 -0.23
N LYS A 47 -8.82 1.95 -1.03
CA LYS A 47 -9.19 1.08 -2.13
C LYS A 47 -8.49 -0.26 -2.03
N LEU A 48 -9.21 -1.32 -2.33
CA LEU A 48 -8.67 -2.68 -2.43
C LEU A 48 -8.35 -2.98 -3.89
N TYR A 49 -7.10 -3.20 -4.19
CA TYR A 49 -6.61 -3.71 -5.47
C TYR A 49 -6.37 -5.21 -5.34
N PHE A 50 -6.67 -5.97 -6.39
CA PHE A 50 -6.50 -7.43 -6.34
C PHE A 50 -6.21 -8.04 -7.71
N ARG A 51 -5.55 -9.20 -7.70
CA ARG A 51 -5.21 -9.99 -8.87
C ARG A 51 -6.35 -10.96 -9.19
N GLU A 52 -7.34 -10.49 -9.97
CA GLU A 52 -8.48 -11.32 -10.36
C GLU A 52 -8.05 -12.58 -11.14
N ASP A 53 -7.01 -12.48 -11.95
CA ASP A 53 -6.42 -13.58 -12.70
C ASP A 53 -5.90 -14.73 -11.81
N ARG A 54 -5.63 -14.44 -10.53
CA ARG A 54 -5.17 -15.43 -9.54
C ARG A 54 -6.22 -15.82 -8.52
N LEU A 55 -7.04 -14.86 -8.13
CA LEU A 55 -7.96 -14.99 -6.98
C LEU A 55 -9.41 -15.16 -7.40
N GLY A 56 -9.74 -14.91 -8.69
CA GLY A 56 -11.12 -14.84 -9.14
C GLY A 56 -11.86 -13.63 -8.57
N GLN A 57 -13.16 -13.69 -8.56
CA GLN A 57 -14.02 -12.65 -8.01
C GLN A 57 -13.96 -12.65 -6.48
N ILE A 58 -13.80 -11.47 -5.89
CA ILE A 58 -13.78 -11.30 -4.43
C ILE A 58 -14.92 -10.41 -3.97
N LYS A 59 -15.37 -10.60 -2.72
CA LYS A 59 -16.34 -9.72 -2.05
C LYS A 59 -15.59 -8.72 -1.19
N SER A 60 -16.02 -7.45 -1.21
CA SER A 60 -15.43 -6.40 -0.39
C SER A 60 -16.45 -5.31 -0.09
N LYS A 61 -16.41 -4.76 1.12
CA LYS A 61 -17.18 -3.57 1.52
C LYS A 61 -16.51 -2.27 1.08
N ILE A 62 -15.19 -2.29 0.89
CA ILE A 62 -14.46 -1.14 0.34
C ILE A 62 -14.41 -1.26 -1.19
N GLN A 63 -14.27 -0.11 -1.85
CA GLN A 63 -14.16 -0.07 -3.30
C GLN A 63 -13.00 -0.94 -3.77
N LYS A 64 -13.27 -1.82 -4.72
CA LYS A 64 -12.28 -2.73 -5.29
C LYS A 64 -11.91 -2.37 -6.71
N LYS A 65 -10.68 -2.70 -7.10
CA LYS A 65 -10.16 -2.52 -8.45
C LYS A 65 -9.23 -3.66 -8.84
N ILE A 66 -9.40 -4.16 -10.05
CA ILE A 66 -8.55 -5.24 -10.59
C ILE A 66 -7.17 -4.68 -10.94
N ILE A 67 -6.11 -5.38 -10.53
CA ILE A 67 -4.74 -5.07 -10.92
C ILE A 67 -4.51 -5.59 -12.34
N THR A 68 -4.16 -4.69 -13.25
CA THR A 68 -3.82 -4.99 -14.64
C THR A 68 -2.32 -4.82 -14.89
N LYS A 69 -1.83 -5.35 -16.03
CA LYS A 69 -0.40 -5.35 -16.38
C LYS A 69 0.24 -3.97 -16.42
N ASN A 70 -0.55 -2.92 -16.66
CA ASN A 70 -0.06 -1.56 -16.83
C ASN A 70 -0.21 -0.69 -15.58
N MET A 71 -0.43 -1.29 -14.42
CA MET A 71 -0.63 -0.56 -13.17
C MET A 71 0.63 -0.50 -12.33
N ALA A 72 0.89 0.67 -11.78
CA ALA A 72 1.96 0.93 -10.85
C ALA A 72 1.53 1.98 -9.80
N TRP A 73 2.29 2.09 -8.73
CA TRP A 73 2.17 3.14 -7.73
C TRP A 73 3.35 4.10 -7.88
N CYS A 74 3.08 5.39 -7.98
CA CYS A 74 4.13 6.40 -8.12
C CYS A 74 4.77 6.70 -6.77
N ASP A 75 6.05 6.41 -6.65
CA ASP A 75 6.87 6.69 -5.48
C ASP A 75 7.94 7.77 -5.76
N ASP A 76 7.81 8.48 -6.87
CA ASP A 76 8.67 9.60 -7.23
C ASP A 76 8.20 10.89 -6.56
N PRO A 77 8.93 11.40 -5.54
CA PRO A 77 8.49 12.57 -4.78
C PRO A 77 8.46 13.86 -5.59
N ASN A 78 9.07 13.90 -6.78
CA ASN A 78 9.07 15.06 -7.69
C ASN A 78 7.95 15.00 -8.73
N ASN A 79 7.17 13.92 -8.77
CA ASN A 79 6.10 13.73 -9.73
C ASN A 79 4.77 14.26 -9.18
N LYS A 80 3.97 14.90 -10.04
CA LYS A 80 2.61 15.36 -9.70
C LYS A 80 1.68 14.23 -9.25
N LYS A 81 1.98 12.99 -9.65
CA LYS A 81 1.24 11.79 -9.29
C LYS A 81 1.83 11.04 -8.10
N TYR A 82 2.74 11.66 -7.36
CA TYR A 82 3.35 11.06 -6.19
C TYR A 82 2.28 10.48 -5.24
N ASN A 83 2.52 9.25 -4.77
CA ASN A 83 1.61 8.52 -3.91
C ASN A 83 0.22 8.27 -4.51
N GLU A 84 0.19 7.99 -5.81
CA GLU A 84 -1.02 7.62 -6.55
C GLU A 84 -0.80 6.41 -7.44
N GLU A 85 -1.90 5.73 -7.77
CA GLU A 85 -1.95 4.78 -8.86
C GLU A 85 -1.69 5.48 -10.19
N ILE A 86 -0.82 4.89 -11.01
CA ILE A 86 -0.48 5.38 -12.35
C ILE A 86 -0.49 4.23 -13.35
N ARG A 87 -0.57 4.58 -14.64
CA ARG A 87 -0.19 3.65 -15.71
C ARG A 87 1.32 3.62 -15.84
N VAL A 88 1.88 2.44 -16.14
CA VAL A 88 3.31 2.29 -16.40
C VAL A 88 3.70 3.12 -17.62
N TYR A 89 4.63 4.04 -17.44
CA TYR A 89 5.26 4.82 -18.49
C TYR A 89 6.72 5.12 -18.12
N ARG A 90 7.53 5.57 -19.06
CA ARG A 90 8.96 5.77 -18.84
C ARG A 90 9.23 6.99 -17.95
N GLY A 91 10.36 6.96 -17.22
CA GLY A 91 11.00 8.13 -16.63
C GLY A 91 10.64 8.46 -15.19
N HIS A 92 9.87 7.64 -14.47
CA HIS A 92 9.53 7.88 -13.07
C HIS A 92 9.86 6.69 -12.20
N SER A 93 10.27 6.96 -10.95
CA SER A 93 10.31 5.95 -9.92
C SER A 93 8.89 5.48 -9.62
N LYS A 94 8.68 4.18 -9.61
CA LYS A 94 7.38 3.55 -9.41
C LYS A 94 7.51 2.13 -8.94
N GLU A 95 6.48 1.66 -8.25
CA GLU A 95 6.36 0.27 -7.85
C GLU A 95 5.30 -0.43 -8.71
N PHE A 96 5.69 -1.50 -9.41
CA PHE A 96 4.77 -2.27 -10.25
C PHE A 96 3.80 -3.06 -9.38
N LEU A 97 2.51 -2.96 -9.67
CA LEU A 97 1.47 -3.70 -8.95
C LEU A 97 1.24 -5.10 -9.53
N TYR A 98 1.38 -5.25 -10.85
CA TYR A 98 1.25 -6.55 -11.51
C TYR A 98 2.57 -7.32 -11.44
N ARG A 99 2.77 -8.06 -10.35
CA ARG A 99 4.03 -8.74 -10.04
C ARG A 99 3.97 -10.23 -10.35
N LYS A 100 5.14 -10.83 -10.57
CA LYS A 100 5.29 -12.30 -10.70
C LYS A 100 5.18 -13.00 -9.35
N ASP A 101 5.66 -12.36 -8.28
CA ASP A 101 5.49 -12.85 -6.90
C ASP A 101 4.06 -12.58 -6.39
N HIS A 102 3.76 -12.99 -5.14
CA HIS A 102 2.45 -12.88 -4.52
C HIS A 102 2.28 -11.66 -3.60
N LYS A 103 3.22 -10.71 -3.61
CA LYS A 103 3.19 -9.54 -2.71
C LYS A 103 1.92 -8.70 -2.85
N TYR A 104 1.43 -8.53 -4.07
CA TYR A 104 0.25 -7.72 -4.38
C TYR A 104 -0.89 -8.52 -5.00
N ASP A 105 -1.08 -9.76 -4.54
CA ASP A 105 -2.32 -10.47 -4.86
C ASP A 105 -3.51 -9.70 -4.28
N TYR A 106 -3.32 -9.11 -3.08
CA TYR A 106 -4.16 -8.07 -2.49
C TYR A 106 -3.31 -6.87 -2.10
N LEU A 107 -3.81 -5.67 -2.32
CA LEU A 107 -3.19 -4.43 -1.85
C LEU A 107 -4.29 -3.47 -1.43
N ILE A 108 -4.21 -2.97 -0.21
CA ILE A 108 -5.13 -1.94 0.28
C ILE A 108 -4.34 -0.66 0.51
N SER A 109 -4.68 0.38 -0.25
CA SER A 109 -4.09 1.70 -0.01
C SER A 109 -4.67 2.33 1.26
N ILE A 110 -3.80 3.01 2.00
CA ILE A 110 -4.18 3.72 3.23
C ILE A 110 -4.08 5.24 3.04
N SER A 111 -4.70 6.01 3.93
CA SER A 111 -4.73 7.49 3.84
C SER A 111 -3.44 8.17 4.26
N HIS A 112 -2.32 7.44 4.40
CA HIS A 112 -1.02 8.06 4.67
C HIS A 112 -0.63 9.00 3.52
N ASN A 113 -0.21 10.23 3.89
CA ASN A 113 0.22 11.26 2.94
C ASN A 113 -0.74 11.47 1.75
N TYR A 114 -2.05 11.47 2.01
CA TYR A 114 -3.06 11.70 0.96
C TYR A 114 -2.92 13.09 0.29
N LYS A 115 -2.30 14.07 0.99
CA LYS A 115 -1.97 15.39 0.43
C LYS A 115 -0.77 15.38 -0.52
N LYS A 116 -0.13 14.22 -0.68
CA LYS A 116 1.01 14.01 -1.60
C LYS A 116 2.17 14.96 -1.36
N ILE A 117 2.44 15.24 -0.10
CA ILE A 117 3.58 16.08 0.30
C ILE A 117 4.85 15.36 -0.11
N PRO A 118 5.73 15.99 -0.92
CA PRO A 118 6.97 15.37 -1.37
C PRO A 118 7.81 14.83 -0.20
N TYR A 119 8.41 13.66 -0.41
CA TYR A 119 9.27 12.97 0.56
C TYR A 119 8.61 12.48 1.85
N LYS A 120 7.32 12.69 2.08
CA LYS A 120 6.61 12.14 3.26
C LYS A 120 6.25 10.67 3.15
N GLY A 121 6.62 10.02 2.09
CA GLY A 121 6.40 8.61 1.85
C GLY A 121 5.14 8.32 1.07
N SER A 122 5.18 7.21 0.34
CA SER A 122 4.06 6.61 -0.38
C SER A 122 3.53 5.38 0.36
N ALA A 123 2.22 5.09 0.28
CA ALA A 123 1.57 3.93 0.92
C ALA A 123 0.17 3.61 0.36
#